data_e3ab50b484dd0a8d51adaece871547da
#
_entry.id   e3ab50b484dd0a8d51adaece871547da
#
_cell.length_a   1.000
_cell.length_b   1.000
_cell.length_c   1.000
_cell.angle_alpha   90.00
_cell.angle_beta   90.00
_cell.angle_gamma   90.00
#
_symmetry.space_group_name_H-M   'P 1'
#
loop_
_entity.id
_entity.type
_entity.pdbx_description
1 polymer ?
#
loop_
_entity_poly.entity_id
_entity_poly.type
_entity_poly.pdbx_seq_one_letter_code
_entity_poly.pdbx_strand_id
1 'polypeptide(L)'
;MSYGFKIIVTGDYACFSRPEMKVERVSYDVPTPSALEGLIKSIYWKPAVRYQINKIVVFNPIEFTNIRRNEVKDKLLLSSVKQQMKGGGSAEMYTSEIRSQRAAMVLKNVKYGIEFTFERTYLKSDHPDESDEKHYNICLLYTSDAAD
;
A
#
# COMPACT_ATOMS: atom_id res chain seq x y z
N MET A 1 -25.56 -5.50 9.64
CA MET A 1 -25.43 -5.86 8.20
C MET A 1 -24.08 -5.41 7.71
N SER A 2 -23.26 -6.29 7.20
CA SER A 2 -21.96 -5.92 6.62
C SER A 2 -22.14 -5.69 5.11
N TYR A 3 -21.57 -4.61 4.60
CA TYR A 3 -21.52 -4.33 3.18
C TYR A 3 -20.26 -4.94 2.57
N GLY A 4 -20.41 -5.56 1.41
CA GLY A 4 -19.34 -6.23 0.72
C GLY A 4 -19.09 -5.70 -0.69
N PHE A 5 -17.85 -5.87 -1.14
CA PHE A 5 -17.40 -5.51 -2.48
C PHE A 5 -16.65 -6.66 -3.12
N LYS A 6 -16.74 -6.68 -4.46
CA LYS A 6 -15.87 -7.51 -5.30
C LYS A 6 -15.15 -6.59 -6.26
N ILE A 7 -13.83 -6.60 -6.20
CA ILE A 7 -13.00 -5.77 -7.08
C ILE A 7 -11.99 -6.64 -7.84
N ILE A 8 -11.58 -6.16 -9.00
CA ILE A 8 -10.49 -6.73 -9.77
C ILE A 8 -9.35 -5.73 -9.78
N VAL A 9 -8.16 -6.20 -9.42
CA VAL A 9 -6.93 -5.40 -9.39
C VAL A 9 -5.94 -6.00 -10.39
N THR A 10 -5.39 -5.16 -11.25
CA THR A 10 -4.40 -5.56 -12.25
C THR A 10 -3.16 -4.68 -12.12
N GLY A 11 -2.04 -5.22 -12.54
CA GLY A 11 -0.78 -4.47 -12.57
C GLY A 11 0.26 -5.16 -13.43
N ASP A 12 1.14 -4.38 -14.03
CA ASP A 12 2.29 -4.91 -14.76
C ASP A 12 3.29 -5.56 -13.80
N TYR A 13 3.44 -4.98 -12.62
CA TYR A 13 4.31 -5.46 -11.55
C TYR A 13 3.64 -5.35 -10.19
N ALA A 14 3.98 -6.28 -9.30
CA ALA A 14 3.56 -6.23 -7.91
C ALA A 14 4.65 -6.78 -6.99
N CYS A 15 4.78 -6.23 -5.81
CA CYS A 15 5.71 -6.72 -4.81
C CYS A 15 5.03 -6.75 -3.43
N PHE A 16 4.73 -7.94 -2.97
CA PHE A 16 4.24 -8.17 -1.60
C PHE A 16 5.43 -8.64 -0.77
N SER A 17 6.17 -7.68 -0.24
CA SER A 17 7.50 -7.87 0.34
C SER A 17 7.52 -8.89 1.47
N ARG A 18 8.45 -9.85 1.38
CA ARG A 18 8.76 -10.77 2.49
C ARG A 18 9.53 -10.01 3.57
N PRO A 19 9.08 -10.00 4.82
CA PRO A 19 9.71 -9.22 5.88
C PRO A 19 11.10 -9.73 6.28
N GLU A 20 11.41 -11.00 6.04
CA GLU A 20 12.70 -11.61 6.31
C GLU A 20 13.81 -11.16 5.34
N MET A 21 13.44 -10.64 4.17
CA MET A 21 14.38 -10.14 3.15
C MET A 21 14.61 -8.65 3.33
N LYS A 22 15.68 -8.29 4.02
CA LYS A 22 15.94 -6.88 4.41
C LYS A 22 16.65 -6.04 3.35
N VAL A 23 17.59 -6.63 2.62
CA VAL A 23 18.43 -5.91 1.65
C VAL A 23 17.83 -5.99 0.25
N GLU A 24 17.52 -7.18 -0.21
CA GLU A 24 16.86 -7.43 -1.48
C GLU A 24 15.39 -7.71 -1.23
N ARG A 25 14.52 -7.04 -1.98
CA ARG A 25 13.08 -7.27 -1.85
C ARG A 25 12.68 -8.48 -2.66
N VAL A 26 12.01 -9.40 -2.01
CA VAL A 26 11.42 -10.59 -2.64
C VAL A 26 9.93 -10.59 -2.34
N SER A 27 9.12 -10.70 -3.39
CA SER A 27 7.68 -10.78 -3.24
C SER A 27 7.23 -12.16 -2.77
N TYR A 28 6.14 -12.20 -1.99
CA TYR A 28 5.34 -13.42 -1.86
C TYR A 28 4.74 -13.80 -3.21
N ASP A 29 4.40 -15.08 -3.38
CA ASP A 29 3.78 -15.60 -4.60
C ASP A 29 2.42 -14.96 -4.89
N VAL A 30 1.70 -14.63 -3.83
CA VAL A 30 0.36 -14.03 -3.86
C VAL A 30 0.27 -12.90 -2.84
N PRO A 31 -0.70 -11.97 -3.00
CA PRO A 31 -0.90 -10.94 -2.00
C PRO A 31 -1.34 -11.52 -0.67
N THR A 32 -0.85 -10.93 0.41
CA THR A 32 -1.32 -11.23 1.75
C THR A 32 -2.60 -10.47 2.06
N PRO A 33 -3.48 -10.97 2.94
CA PRO A 33 -4.67 -10.22 3.35
C PRO A 33 -4.35 -8.83 3.91
N SER A 34 -3.26 -8.69 4.67
CA SER A 34 -2.84 -7.40 5.21
C SER A 34 -2.38 -6.41 4.13
N ALA A 35 -1.71 -6.89 3.08
CA ALA A 35 -1.32 -6.06 1.94
C ALA A 35 -2.54 -5.55 1.18
N LEU A 36 -3.54 -6.40 0.96
CA LEU A 36 -4.79 -6.02 0.31
C LEU A 36 -5.64 -5.08 1.16
N GLU A 37 -5.67 -5.28 2.47
CA GLU A 37 -6.30 -4.34 3.39
C GLU A 37 -5.64 -2.96 3.30
N GLY A 38 -4.32 -2.90 3.25
CA GLY A 38 -3.57 -1.67 3.03
C GLY A 38 -3.88 -1.00 1.69
N LEU A 39 -4.03 -1.78 0.62
CA LEU A 39 -4.43 -1.29 -0.69
C LEU A 39 -5.81 -0.64 -0.65
N ILE A 40 -6.79 -1.30 -0.04
CA ILE A 40 -8.15 -0.78 0.10
C ILE A 40 -8.18 0.48 0.96
N LYS A 41 -7.42 0.50 2.07
CA LYS A 41 -7.25 1.68 2.93
C LYS A 41 -6.63 2.86 2.19
N SER A 42 -5.79 2.63 1.20
CA SER A 42 -5.22 3.70 0.37
C SER A 42 -6.25 4.35 -0.55
N ILE A 43 -7.29 3.61 -0.91
CA ILE A 43 -8.42 4.14 -1.72
C ILE A 43 -9.39 4.92 -0.84
N TYR A 44 -9.83 4.31 0.23
CA TYR A 44 -10.74 4.94 1.18
C TYR A 44 -10.50 4.44 2.60
N TRP A 45 -10.24 5.35 3.52
CA TRP A 45 -10.08 5.02 4.92
C TRP A 45 -10.70 6.08 5.84
N LYS A 46 -11.35 5.59 6.87
CA LYS A 46 -11.84 6.39 8.02
C LYS A 46 -11.59 5.60 9.31
N PRO A 47 -11.36 6.26 10.46
CA PRO A 47 -11.21 5.56 11.75
C PRO A 47 -12.39 4.67 12.12
N ALA A 48 -13.58 5.04 11.66
CA ALA A 48 -14.82 4.30 11.90
C ALA A 48 -14.99 3.06 11.00
N VAL A 49 -14.13 2.84 10.04
CA VAL A 49 -14.25 1.74 9.06
C VAL A 49 -13.11 0.75 9.23
N ARG A 50 -13.44 -0.53 9.35
CA ARG A 50 -12.50 -1.64 9.35
C ARG A 50 -12.84 -2.61 8.23
N TYR A 51 -11.83 -2.94 7.42
CA TYR A 51 -11.98 -3.86 6.31
C TYR A 51 -11.61 -5.28 6.70
N GLN A 52 -12.28 -6.24 6.09
CA GLN A 52 -11.99 -7.66 6.21
C GLN A 52 -11.93 -8.29 4.83
N ILE A 53 -10.81 -8.90 4.51
CA ILE A 53 -10.63 -9.64 3.26
C ILE A 53 -11.21 -11.04 3.43
N ASN A 54 -12.18 -11.39 2.59
CA ASN A 54 -12.88 -12.67 2.67
C ASN A 54 -12.35 -13.69 1.65
N LYS A 55 -11.98 -13.22 0.45
CA LYS A 55 -11.53 -14.11 -0.62
C LYS A 55 -10.56 -13.40 -1.56
N ILE A 56 -9.56 -14.13 -1.98
CA ILE A 56 -8.57 -13.69 -2.97
C ILE A 56 -8.56 -14.71 -4.10
N VAL A 57 -8.78 -14.25 -5.33
CA VAL A 57 -8.72 -15.08 -6.53
C VAL A 57 -7.52 -14.64 -7.37
N VAL A 58 -6.67 -15.58 -7.74
CA VAL A 58 -5.52 -15.33 -8.61
C VAL A 58 -5.91 -15.75 -10.04
N PHE A 59 -6.03 -14.77 -10.94
CA PHE A 59 -6.46 -15.03 -12.32
C PHE A 59 -5.31 -15.38 -13.26
N ASN A 60 -4.16 -14.75 -13.06
CA ASN A 60 -3.00 -14.95 -13.92
C ASN A 60 -1.99 -15.91 -13.30
N PRO A 61 -1.17 -16.61 -14.11
CA PRO A 61 -0.07 -17.42 -13.59
C PRO A 61 0.88 -16.61 -12.73
N ILE A 62 1.44 -17.25 -11.71
CA ILE A 62 2.44 -16.65 -10.83
C ILE A 62 3.76 -16.62 -11.57
N GLU A 63 4.22 -15.42 -11.93
CA GLU A 63 5.49 -15.23 -12.64
C GLU A 63 6.32 -14.16 -11.95
N PHE A 64 7.61 -14.45 -11.79
CA PHE A 64 8.56 -13.53 -11.19
C PHE A 64 9.47 -12.91 -12.23
N THR A 65 9.92 -11.69 -11.95
CA THR A 65 10.96 -11.02 -12.72
C THR A 65 11.88 -10.24 -11.78
N ASN A 66 13.11 -10.00 -12.21
CA ASN A 66 14.06 -9.22 -11.46
C ASN A 66 14.05 -7.77 -11.94
N ILE A 67 13.98 -6.85 -10.99
CA ILE A 67 14.09 -5.42 -11.24
C ILE A 67 15.24 -4.88 -10.41
N ARG A 68 16.12 -4.10 -11.04
CA ARG A 68 17.17 -3.35 -10.33
C ARG A 68 16.65 -1.97 -10.00
N ARG A 69 16.79 -1.57 -8.74
CA ARG A 69 16.36 -0.25 -8.26
C ARG A 69 17.53 0.48 -7.67
N ASN A 70 17.56 1.79 -7.91
CA ASN A 70 18.48 2.68 -7.23
C ASN A 70 17.79 3.18 -5.96
N GLU A 71 18.35 2.83 -4.82
CA GLU A 71 17.84 3.25 -3.51
C GLU A 71 18.83 4.18 -2.83
N VAL A 72 18.33 5.09 -2.01
CA VAL A 72 19.14 5.94 -1.16
C VAL A 72 19.71 5.10 -0.03
N LYS A 73 21.04 5.05 0.06
CA LYS A 73 21.76 4.23 1.03
C LYS A 73 21.70 4.82 2.44
N ASP A 74 21.83 6.14 2.54
CA ASP A 74 21.94 6.84 3.81
C ASP A 74 20.63 7.50 4.21
N LYS A 75 20.44 7.61 5.52
CA LYS A 75 19.29 8.31 6.11
C LYS A 75 19.71 9.71 6.54
N LEU A 76 18.83 10.68 6.34
CA LEU A 76 19.01 12.01 6.88
C LEU A 76 18.90 11.95 8.41
N LEU A 77 19.97 12.39 9.09
CA LEU A 77 20.01 12.40 10.55
C LEU A 77 19.19 13.57 11.10
N LEU A 78 18.33 13.29 12.06
CA LEU A 78 17.52 14.30 12.73
C LEU A 78 18.37 15.39 13.40
N SER A 79 19.55 15.02 13.90
CA SER A 79 20.54 15.96 14.49
C SER A 79 21.02 16.98 13.47
N SER A 80 21.31 16.56 12.24
CA SER A 80 21.73 17.46 11.15
C SER A 80 20.63 18.45 10.76
N VAL A 81 19.38 17.99 10.70
CA VAL A 81 18.22 18.85 10.42
C VAL A 81 18.02 19.89 11.53
N LYS A 82 18.10 19.47 12.80
CA LYS A 82 17.97 20.37 13.94
C LYS A 82 19.08 21.42 14.00
N GLN A 83 20.31 21.05 13.64
CA GLN A 83 21.43 21.97 13.60
C GLN A 83 21.25 23.03 12.53
N GLN A 84 20.68 22.70 11.41
CA GLN A 84 20.38 23.63 10.33
C GLN A 84 19.23 24.57 10.64
N MET A 85 18.19 24.08 11.29
CA MET A 85 17.11 24.93 11.79
C MET A 85 17.61 26.04 12.73
N LYS A 86 18.80 25.85 13.34
CA LYS A 86 19.49 26.83 14.18
C LYS A 86 20.45 27.74 13.40
N GLY A 87 20.50 27.66 12.08
CA GLY A 87 21.29 28.55 11.23
C GLY A 87 22.69 28.05 10.85
N GLY A 88 22.96 26.76 10.99
CA GLY A 88 24.27 26.16 10.69
C GLY A 88 24.29 25.30 9.42
N GLY A 89 24.46 25.90 8.24
CA GLY A 89 24.73 25.16 7.01
C GLY A 89 23.51 24.56 6.30
N SER A 90 23.72 23.90 5.16
CA SER A 90 22.64 23.22 4.43
C SER A 90 22.71 21.69 4.56
N ALA A 91 21.56 20.97 4.78
CA ALA A 91 21.48 19.51 4.78
C ALA A 91 21.12 19.02 3.38
N GLU A 92 22.08 19.08 2.52
CA GLU A 92 21.91 18.58 1.18
C GLU A 92 22.41 17.13 1.12
N MET A 93 21.55 16.24 0.58
CA MET A 93 21.93 14.88 0.25
C MET A 93 21.77 14.69 -1.25
N TYR A 94 22.88 14.47 -1.92
CA TYR A 94 22.85 14.20 -3.36
C TYR A 94 22.63 12.71 -3.59
N THR A 95 21.51 12.36 -4.24
CA THR A 95 21.15 10.97 -4.53
C THR A 95 22.18 10.26 -5.40
N SER A 96 22.90 10.99 -6.25
CA SER A 96 23.98 10.47 -7.07
C SER A 96 25.16 9.90 -6.26
N GLU A 97 25.41 10.44 -5.07
CA GLU A 97 26.53 10.05 -4.19
C GLU A 97 26.17 8.91 -3.24
N ILE A 98 24.89 8.81 -2.85
CA ILE A 98 24.42 7.90 -1.81
C ILE A 98 23.50 6.80 -2.35
N ARG A 99 23.34 6.70 -3.67
CA ARG A 99 22.53 5.66 -4.28
C ARG A 99 23.22 4.31 -4.22
N SER A 100 22.43 3.27 -4.00
CA SER A 100 22.86 1.88 -4.07
C SER A 100 21.92 1.12 -4.99
N GLN A 101 22.47 0.31 -5.90
CA GLN A 101 21.67 -0.58 -6.72
C GLN A 101 21.28 -1.81 -5.91
N ARG A 102 19.99 -2.10 -5.85
CA ARG A 102 19.46 -3.29 -5.21
C ARG A 102 18.54 -4.05 -6.15
N ALA A 103 18.73 -5.35 -6.24
CA ALA A 103 17.83 -6.23 -6.97
C ALA A 103 16.54 -6.44 -6.18
N ALA A 104 15.43 -6.53 -6.90
CA ALA A 104 14.15 -6.92 -6.35
C ALA A 104 13.54 -8.01 -7.21
N MET A 105 13.07 -9.08 -6.59
CA MET A 105 12.31 -10.13 -7.27
C MET A 105 10.82 -9.84 -7.07
N VAL A 106 10.16 -9.46 -8.14
CA VAL A 106 8.77 -9.02 -8.14
C VAL A 106 7.90 -9.88 -9.04
N LEU A 107 6.60 -9.86 -8.79
CA LEU A 107 5.61 -10.47 -9.66
C LEU A 107 5.37 -9.60 -10.89
N LYS A 108 5.07 -10.23 -12.02
CA LYS A 108 4.70 -9.55 -13.26
C LYS A 108 3.33 -10.01 -13.76
N ASN A 109 2.63 -9.13 -14.47
CA ASN A 109 1.33 -9.38 -15.09
C ASN A 109 0.33 -9.96 -14.09
N VAL A 110 0.13 -9.26 -13.00
CA VAL A 110 -0.77 -9.72 -11.94
C VAL A 110 -2.21 -9.31 -12.19
N LYS A 111 -3.12 -10.21 -11.82
CA LYS A 111 -4.57 -9.95 -11.84
C LYS A 111 -5.22 -10.71 -10.70
N TYR A 112 -5.85 -9.97 -9.79
CA TYR A 112 -6.49 -10.54 -8.61
C TYR A 112 -7.94 -10.11 -8.52
N GLY A 113 -8.80 -11.06 -8.10
CA GLY A 113 -10.15 -10.76 -7.64
C GLY A 113 -10.17 -10.73 -6.12
N ILE A 114 -10.73 -9.69 -5.55
CA ILE A 114 -10.77 -9.51 -4.09
C ILE A 114 -12.22 -9.34 -3.66
N GLU A 115 -12.65 -10.20 -2.73
CA GLU A 115 -13.92 -10.03 -2.04
C GLU A 115 -13.63 -9.55 -0.63
N PHE A 116 -14.19 -8.42 -0.25
CA PHE A 116 -14.03 -7.86 1.07
C PHE A 116 -15.30 -7.22 1.60
N THR A 117 -15.38 -7.12 2.91
CA THR A 117 -16.47 -6.46 3.63
C THR A 117 -15.89 -5.38 4.52
N PHE A 118 -16.73 -4.45 4.97
CA PHE A 118 -16.34 -3.50 5.99
C PHE A 118 -17.36 -3.46 7.14
N GLU A 119 -16.85 -3.09 8.31
CA GLU A 119 -17.64 -2.93 9.52
C GLU A 119 -17.35 -1.57 10.15
N ARG A 120 -18.35 -1.01 10.83
CA ARG A 120 -18.14 0.17 11.66
C ARG A 120 -17.53 -0.21 12.98
N THR A 121 -16.46 0.51 13.35
CA THR A 121 -15.73 0.26 14.61
C THR A 121 -16.33 0.98 15.81
N TYR A 122 -17.37 1.80 15.63
CA TYR A 122 -17.96 2.67 16.64
C TYR A 122 -16.96 3.66 17.29
N LEU A 123 -15.80 3.82 16.71
CA LEU A 123 -14.90 4.89 17.11
C LEU A 123 -15.54 6.23 16.76
N LYS A 124 -15.41 7.19 17.67
CA LYS A 124 -15.98 8.53 17.47
C LYS A 124 -15.42 9.11 16.16
N SER A 125 -16.33 9.41 15.24
CA SER A 125 -16.00 10.26 14.10
C SER A 125 -16.42 11.69 14.42
N ASP A 126 -15.75 12.63 13.79
CA ASP A 126 -16.05 14.05 13.94
C ASP A 126 -17.37 14.47 13.27
N HIS A 127 -18.09 13.53 12.65
CA HIS A 127 -19.32 13.79 11.91
C HIS A 127 -20.50 13.01 12.49
N PRO A 128 -21.57 13.71 12.90
CA PRO A 128 -22.76 13.07 13.47
C PRO A 128 -23.56 12.22 12.47
N ASP A 129 -23.33 12.40 11.18
CA ASP A 129 -24.13 11.77 10.11
C ASP A 129 -23.46 10.53 9.51
N GLU A 130 -22.59 9.83 10.24
CA GLU A 130 -21.97 8.62 9.74
C GLU A 130 -22.94 7.43 9.72
N SER A 131 -23.19 6.93 8.51
CA SER A 131 -23.95 5.71 8.28
C SER A 131 -23.15 4.70 7.44
N ASP A 132 -23.52 3.44 7.55
CA ASP A 132 -22.92 2.39 6.74
C ASP A 132 -23.15 2.64 5.24
N GLU A 133 -24.31 3.16 4.89
CA GLU A 133 -24.66 3.53 3.50
C GLU A 133 -23.76 4.62 2.95
N LYS A 134 -23.45 5.63 3.76
CA LYS A 134 -22.52 6.70 3.37
C LYS A 134 -21.13 6.15 3.07
N HIS A 135 -20.59 5.32 3.92
CA HIS A 135 -19.29 4.69 3.70
C HIS A 135 -19.30 3.78 2.48
N TYR A 136 -20.37 3.02 2.28
CA TYR A 136 -20.55 2.17 1.12
C TYR A 136 -20.53 2.98 -0.19
N ASN A 137 -21.33 4.04 -0.27
CA ASN A 137 -21.45 4.87 -1.47
C ASN A 137 -20.13 5.59 -1.79
N ILE A 138 -19.43 6.12 -0.80
CA ILE A 138 -18.14 6.78 -1.01
C ILE A 138 -17.07 5.78 -1.44
N CYS A 139 -17.01 4.62 -0.81
CA CYS A 139 -16.07 3.57 -1.18
C CYS A 139 -16.33 3.07 -2.61
N LEU A 140 -17.59 2.90 -2.99
CA LEU A 140 -17.98 2.50 -4.35
C LEU A 140 -17.53 3.53 -5.39
N LEU A 141 -17.73 4.82 -5.11
CA LEU A 141 -17.32 5.90 -6.00
C LEU A 141 -15.79 5.89 -6.20
N TYR A 142 -15.02 5.85 -5.12
CA TYR A 142 -13.57 5.87 -5.21
C TYR A 142 -12.97 4.60 -5.83
N THR A 143 -13.56 3.43 -5.63
CA THR A 143 -13.11 2.21 -6.30
C THR A 143 -13.40 2.24 -7.80
N SER A 144 -14.48 2.87 -8.22
CA SER A 144 -14.79 3.06 -9.64
C SER A 144 -13.80 4.02 -10.31
N ASP A 145 -13.47 5.14 -9.65
CA ASP A 145 -12.50 6.11 -10.16
C ASP A 145 -11.08 5.55 -10.21
N ALA A 146 -10.72 4.67 -9.29
CA ALA A 146 -9.41 4.02 -9.27
C ALA A 146 -9.23 2.98 -10.38
N ALA A 147 -10.31 2.59 -11.07
CA ALA A 147 -10.28 1.63 -12.18
C ALA A 147 -10.00 2.29 -13.53
N ASP A 148 -10.09 3.60 -13.62
CA ASP A 148 -9.78 4.41 -14.81
C ASP A 148 -8.32 4.88 -14.75
#